data_4d06c1dbc6c2929a15bb6880ad2097b1
#
_entry.id   4d06c1dbc6c2929a15bb6880ad2097b1
#
_cell.length_a   1.000
_cell.length_b   1.000
_cell.length_c   1.000
_cell.angle_alpha   90.00
_cell.angle_beta   90.00
_cell.angle_gamma   90.00
#
_symmetry.space_group_name_H-M   'P 1'
#
loop_
_entity.id
_entity.type
_entity.pdbx_description
1 polymer ?
#
loop_
_entity_poly.entity_id
_entity_poly.type
_entity_poly.pdbx_seq_one_letter_code
_entity_poly.pdbx_strand_id
1 'polypeptide(L)'
;NFSSGIGVTNLGFHPYVKEQLEKQVAQIWHTPNLYLNTLQEDVAQLLVRQYDYCVYFCNSGAEANEAAIKLARKYTGKQSIICFDQSFHGRTYGAMSATGQGKIKAGFGDVVPHFSYAKFNDINSVKSLITKDTAAIMLELIQGESGIHVAKSSFIKQLSQLCHAHDILLIVDEVQTGIGRTGKCFAFEHYDIEPDIVCLL
;
A
#
# COMPACT_ATOMS: atom_id res chain seq x y z
N ASN A 1 2.10 -11.70 -22.05
CA ASN A 1 1.21 -10.86 -21.27
C ASN A 1 1.80 -9.47 -21.10
N PHE A 2 1.32 -8.51 -21.90
CA PHE A 2 1.84 -7.12 -21.85
C PHE A 2 1.32 -6.31 -20.65
N SER A 3 0.27 -6.78 -19.95
CA SER A 3 -0.25 -6.11 -18.74
C SER A 3 0.41 -6.60 -17.47
N SER A 4 1.33 -7.57 -17.52
CA SER A 4 2.07 -8.15 -16.38
C SER A 4 1.18 -8.64 -15.22
N GLY A 5 -0.10 -8.95 -15.47
CA GLY A 5 -1.03 -9.37 -14.41
C GLY A 5 -1.11 -8.37 -13.26
N ILE A 6 -1.20 -7.07 -13.60
CA ILE A 6 -1.15 -5.95 -12.63
C ILE A 6 0.19 -5.82 -11.86
N GLY A 7 1.25 -6.37 -12.39
CA GLY A 7 2.60 -6.24 -11.82
C GLY A 7 2.98 -7.28 -10.76
N VAL A 8 2.08 -8.17 -10.38
CA VAL A 8 2.37 -9.24 -9.43
C VAL A 8 3.08 -10.43 -10.10
N THR A 9 3.71 -11.28 -9.30
CA THR A 9 4.38 -12.51 -9.76
C THR A 9 5.33 -12.33 -10.95
N ASN A 10 6.18 -11.31 -10.89
CA ASN A 10 7.14 -10.96 -11.95
C ASN A 10 8.01 -12.14 -12.41
N LEU A 11 8.32 -13.05 -11.50
CA LEU A 11 9.21 -14.20 -11.70
C LEU A 11 8.44 -15.52 -11.79
N GLY A 12 7.13 -15.51 -12.05
CA GLY A 12 6.27 -16.69 -12.03
C GLY A 12 6.68 -17.85 -12.93
N PHE A 13 7.50 -17.59 -13.96
CA PHE A 13 8.08 -18.61 -14.85
C PHE A 13 9.57 -18.82 -14.67
N HIS A 14 10.21 -18.19 -13.68
CA HIS A 14 11.63 -18.28 -13.48
C HIS A 14 11.99 -19.68 -12.94
N PRO A 15 12.88 -20.46 -13.60
CA PRO A 15 13.17 -21.85 -13.21
C PRO A 15 13.65 -22.00 -11.78
N TYR A 16 14.52 -21.10 -11.33
CA TYR A 16 15.05 -21.11 -9.96
C TYR A 16 13.95 -20.91 -8.91
N VAL A 17 13.02 -19.98 -9.14
CA VAL A 17 11.89 -19.73 -8.22
C VAL A 17 11.01 -20.97 -8.12
N LYS A 18 10.71 -21.60 -9.27
CA LYS A 18 9.93 -22.84 -9.31
C LYS A 18 10.62 -23.95 -8.51
N GLU A 19 11.93 -24.17 -8.72
CA GLU A 19 12.71 -25.19 -8.01
C GLU A 19 12.71 -24.96 -6.49
N GLN A 20 12.87 -23.72 -6.04
CA GLN A 20 12.85 -23.40 -4.60
C GLN A 20 11.45 -23.62 -4.00
N LEU A 21 10.39 -23.29 -4.73
CA LEU A 21 9.03 -23.58 -4.30
C LEU A 21 8.76 -25.08 -4.16
N GLU A 22 9.19 -25.89 -5.13
CA GLU A 22 9.06 -27.35 -5.08
C GLU A 22 9.79 -27.94 -3.87
N LYS A 23 11.01 -27.47 -3.56
CA LYS A 23 11.78 -27.86 -2.37
C LYS A 23 11.05 -27.48 -1.08
N GLN A 24 10.49 -26.28 -1.00
CA GLN A 24 9.80 -25.81 0.19
C GLN A 24 8.51 -26.59 0.44
N VAL A 25 7.74 -26.83 -0.61
CA VAL A 25 6.49 -27.62 -0.54
C VAL A 25 6.77 -29.05 -0.05
N ALA A 26 7.89 -29.65 -0.45
CA ALA A 26 8.30 -31.00 0.00
C ALA A 26 8.73 -31.03 1.49
N GLN A 27 9.08 -29.89 2.08
CA GLN A 27 9.46 -29.80 3.50
C GLN A 27 8.24 -29.46 4.38
N ILE A 28 7.60 -28.34 4.13
CA ILE A 28 6.45 -27.87 4.88
C ILE A 28 5.64 -26.88 4.06
N TRP A 29 4.34 -27.13 4.01
CA TRP A 29 3.38 -26.29 3.27
C TRP A 29 2.86 -25.12 4.10
N HIS A 30 2.58 -25.32 5.38
CA HIS A 30 1.98 -24.33 6.25
C HIS A 30 2.48 -24.45 7.70
N THR A 31 2.76 -23.34 8.33
CA THR A 31 3.02 -23.20 9.76
C THR A 31 2.06 -22.18 10.37
N PRO A 32 1.33 -22.52 11.46
CA PRO A 32 0.56 -21.51 12.21
C PRO A 32 1.47 -20.46 12.82
N ASN A 33 0.97 -19.22 12.97
CA ASN A 33 1.71 -18.10 13.59
C ASN A 33 2.06 -18.31 15.08
N LEU A 34 1.72 -19.46 15.66
CA LEU A 34 2.16 -19.88 17.00
C LEU A 34 3.61 -20.35 17.03
N TYR A 35 4.20 -20.63 15.88
CA TYR A 35 5.56 -21.12 15.75
C TYR A 35 6.42 -20.13 14.96
N LEU A 36 7.70 -20.09 15.30
CA LEU A 36 8.67 -19.32 14.53
C LEU A 36 8.81 -19.89 13.12
N ASN A 37 8.87 -19.01 12.14
CA ASN A 37 9.09 -19.35 10.74
C ASN A 37 10.28 -18.55 10.20
N THR A 38 11.39 -19.25 10.02
CA THR A 38 12.65 -18.63 9.58
C THR A 38 12.53 -17.95 8.22
N LEU A 39 11.72 -18.49 7.30
CA LEU A 39 11.50 -17.86 6.00
C LEU A 39 10.78 -16.50 6.12
N GLN A 40 9.82 -16.37 7.06
CA GLN A 40 9.18 -15.08 7.32
C GLN A 40 10.17 -14.07 7.90
N GLU A 41 11.05 -14.52 8.83
CA GLU A 41 12.10 -13.67 9.41
C GLU A 41 13.09 -13.22 8.34
N ASP A 42 13.58 -14.11 7.51
CA ASP A 42 14.52 -13.82 6.43
C ASP A 42 13.92 -12.83 5.43
N VAL A 43 12.68 -13.05 5.01
CA VAL A 43 11.97 -12.13 4.11
C VAL A 43 11.73 -10.78 4.77
N ALA A 44 11.34 -10.74 6.06
CA ALA A 44 11.15 -9.49 6.79
C ALA A 44 12.45 -8.69 6.83
N GLN A 45 13.58 -9.32 7.16
CA GLN A 45 14.89 -8.66 7.16
C GLN A 45 15.29 -8.12 5.78
N LEU A 46 15.00 -8.86 4.72
CA LEU A 46 15.26 -8.43 3.35
C LEU A 46 14.38 -7.25 2.93
N LEU A 47 13.13 -7.18 3.41
CA LEU A 47 12.20 -6.10 3.11
C LEU A 47 12.52 -4.82 3.89
N VAL A 48 12.81 -4.91 5.20
CA VAL A 48 13.08 -3.70 6.00
C VAL A 48 14.41 -3.05 5.63
N ARG A 49 15.42 -3.84 5.23
CA ARG A 49 16.74 -3.32 4.79
C ARG A 49 17.36 -2.37 5.83
N GLN A 50 17.47 -1.07 5.47
CA GLN A 50 17.98 -0.01 6.34
C GLN A 50 16.89 0.79 7.07
N TYR A 51 15.61 0.48 6.83
CA TYR A 51 14.50 1.20 7.42
C TYR A 51 14.11 0.61 8.77
N ASP A 52 13.59 1.42 9.67
CA ASP A 52 13.07 0.99 10.97
C ASP A 52 11.59 0.57 10.86
N TYR A 53 11.35 -0.49 10.07
CA TYR A 53 10.03 -1.06 9.87
C TYR A 53 9.85 -2.42 10.55
N CYS A 54 8.61 -2.72 10.88
CA CYS A 54 8.15 -4.09 11.18
C CYS A 54 7.33 -4.62 9.99
N VAL A 55 7.40 -5.93 9.74
CA VAL A 55 6.67 -6.57 8.64
C VAL A 55 5.48 -7.35 9.19
N TYR A 56 4.31 -7.11 8.60
CA TYR A 56 3.10 -7.89 8.81
C TYR A 56 2.74 -8.64 7.53
N PHE A 57 2.74 -9.97 7.60
CA PHE A 57 2.41 -10.82 6.44
C PHE A 57 0.90 -11.06 6.33
N CYS A 58 0.40 -10.96 5.11
CA CYS A 58 -0.99 -11.25 4.73
C CYS A 58 -1.02 -11.97 3.38
N ASN A 59 -2.20 -12.17 2.79
CA ASN A 59 -2.35 -13.03 1.61
C ASN A 59 -2.60 -12.24 0.31
N SER A 60 -2.80 -10.95 0.40
CA SER A 60 -3.10 -10.11 -0.78
C SER A 60 -2.85 -8.64 -0.51
N GLY A 61 -2.69 -7.84 -1.59
CA GLY A 61 -2.59 -6.39 -1.48
C GLY A 61 -3.84 -5.74 -0.86
N ALA A 62 -5.04 -6.30 -1.10
CA ALA A 62 -6.26 -5.83 -0.45
C ALA A 62 -6.20 -6.04 1.07
N GLU A 63 -5.70 -7.18 1.54
CA GLU A 63 -5.49 -7.44 2.97
C GLU A 63 -4.41 -6.54 3.57
N ALA A 64 -3.33 -6.26 2.83
CA ALA A 64 -2.31 -5.30 3.26
C ALA A 64 -2.93 -3.91 3.48
N ASN A 65 -3.73 -3.44 2.54
CA ASN A 65 -4.43 -2.16 2.64
C ASN A 65 -5.46 -2.13 3.77
N GLU A 66 -6.21 -3.22 4.00
CA GLU A 66 -7.10 -3.35 5.16
C GLU A 66 -6.32 -3.27 6.49
N ALA A 67 -5.17 -3.93 6.57
CA ALA A 67 -4.31 -3.89 7.75
C ALA A 67 -3.78 -2.47 7.99
N ALA A 68 -3.32 -1.78 6.94
CA ALA A 68 -2.84 -0.40 7.01
C ALA A 68 -3.93 0.57 7.51
N ILE A 69 -5.15 0.48 6.96
CA ILE A 69 -6.32 1.28 7.37
C ILE A 69 -6.63 1.05 8.86
N LYS A 70 -6.68 -0.21 9.28
CA LYS A 70 -6.97 -0.58 10.68
C LYS A 70 -5.86 -0.11 11.62
N LEU A 71 -4.60 -0.30 11.22
CA LEU A 71 -3.43 0.13 12.01
C LEU A 71 -3.44 1.65 12.19
N ALA A 72 -3.63 2.41 11.12
CA ALA A 72 -3.67 3.87 11.18
C ALA A 72 -4.75 4.37 12.14
N ARG A 73 -5.97 3.84 12.06
CA ARG A 73 -7.07 4.18 12.97
C ARG A 73 -6.78 3.79 14.41
N LYS A 74 -6.23 2.59 14.62
CA LYS A 74 -5.92 2.08 15.98
C LYS A 74 -4.80 2.87 16.65
N TYR A 75 -3.74 3.16 15.90
CA TYR A 75 -2.56 3.87 16.41
C TYR A 75 -2.86 5.33 16.76
N THR A 76 -3.56 6.03 15.87
CA THR A 76 -3.84 7.46 16.04
C THR A 76 -5.06 7.74 16.92
N GLY A 77 -5.96 6.77 17.09
CA GLY A 77 -7.28 6.97 17.72
C GLY A 77 -8.25 7.79 16.88
N LYS A 78 -7.86 8.17 15.64
CA LYS A 78 -8.65 8.96 14.69
C LYS A 78 -9.31 8.05 13.64
N GLN A 79 -10.33 8.55 12.92
CA GLN A 79 -11.14 7.71 12.01
C GLN A 79 -10.94 8.02 10.52
N SER A 80 -10.69 9.29 10.19
CA SER A 80 -10.76 9.77 8.81
C SER A 80 -9.48 9.45 8.04
N ILE A 81 -9.64 8.96 6.81
CA ILE A 81 -8.53 8.69 5.88
C ILE A 81 -8.78 9.47 4.60
N ILE A 82 -7.79 10.22 4.16
CA ILE A 82 -7.80 10.92 2.88
C ILE A 82 -7.14 10.01 1.83
N CYS A 83 -7.89 9.69 0.79
CA CYS A 83 -7.42 8.98 -0.40
C CYS A 83 -7.42 9.91 -1.60
N PHE A 84 -7.25 9.39 -2.81
CA PHE A 84 -7.20 10.21 -4.02
C PHE A 84 -8.20 9.73 -5.07
N ASP A 85 -8.75 10.69 -5.81
CA ASP A 85 -9.56 10.40 -6.99
C ASP A 85 -8.79 9.46 -7.93
N GLN A 86 -9.50 8.55 -8.57
CA GLN A 86 -8.96 7.55 -9.50
C GLN A 86 -8.03 6.49 -8.87
N SER A 87 -7.79 6.51 -7.56
CA SER A 87 -6.99 5.46 -6.89
C SER A 87 -7.67 4.09 -6.93
N PHE A 88 -6.86 3.05 -6.73
CA PHE A 88 -7.33 1.67 -6.56
C PHE A 88 -6.56 0.98 -5.44
N HIS A 89 -7.27 0.55 -4.39
CA HIS A 89 -6.65 -0.07 -3.21
C HIS A 89 -7.16 -1.48 -2.91
N GLY A 90 -8.09 -2.00 -3.69
CA GLY A 90 -8.63 -3.34 -3.54
C GLY A 90 -10.15 -3.43 -3.63
N ARG A 91 -10.68 -4.64 -3.41
CA ARG A 91 -12.10 -4.99 -3.56
C ARG A 91 -12.79 -5.42 -2.28
N THR A 92 -12.09 -5.57 -1.17
CA THR A 92 -12.69 -5.76 0.16
C THR A 92 -13.35 -4.45 0.63
N TYR A 93 -14.29 -4.51 1.56
CA TYR A 93 -15.09 -3.32 1.89
C TYR A 93 -14.26 -2.10 2.33
N GLY A 94 -13.23 -2.27 3.16
CA GLY A 94 -12.35 -1.16 3.56
C GLY A 94 -11.47 -0.68 2.43
N ALA A 95 -10.79 -1.57 1.71
CA ALA A 95 -9.94 -1.23 0.57
C ALA A 95 -10.76 -0.63 -0.59
N MET A 96 -11.98 -1.15 -0.83
CA MET A 96 -12.92 -0.59 -1.80
C MET A 96 -13.36 0.81 -1.38
N SER A 97 -13.58 1.03 -0.08
CA SER A 97 -13.93 2.35 0.45
C SER A 97 -12.80 3.36 0.26
N ALA A 98 -11.54 2.94 0.39
CA ALA A 98 -10.36 3.77 0.12
C ALA A 98 -10.17 4.07 -1.39
N THR A 99 -10.67 3.20 -2.27
CA THR A 99 -10.58 3.33 -3.73
C THR A 99 -11.36 4.55 -4.23
N GLY A 100 -10.70 5.45 -4.98
CA GLY A 100 -11.27 6.70 -5.49
C GLY A 100 -12.07 6.58 -6.79
N GLN A 101 -12.54 5.39 -7.14
CA GLN A 101 -13.29 5.10 -8.36
C GLN A 101 -14.73 4.70 -8.03
N GLY A 102 -15.71 5.56 -8.32
CA GLY A 102 -17.13 5.31 -8.02
C GLY A 102 -17.68 4.04 -8.66
N LYS A 103 -17.24 3.69 -9.87
CA LYS A 103 -17.64 2.47 -10.58
C LYS A 103 -17.30 1.18 -9.82
N ILE A 104 -16.24 1.19 -9.00
CA ILE A 104 -15.81 0.03 -8.22
C ILE A 104 -16.76 -0.23 -7.03
N LYS A 105 -17.40 0.83 -6.52
CA LYS A 105 -18.31 0.80 -5.36
C LYS A 105 -19.76 0.57 -5.74
N ALA A 106 -20.11 0.81 -7.00
CA ALA A 106 -21.49 0.75 -7.48
C ALA A 106 -22.10 -0.65 -7.28
N GLY A 107 -23.29 -0.69 -6.68
CA GLY A 107 -24.05 -1.93 -6.48
C GLY A 107 -23.75 -2.73 -5.20
N PHE A 108 -22.77 -2.28 -4.37
CA PHE A 108 -22.41 -2.99 -3.14
C PHE A 108 -23.02 -2.37 -1.85
N GLY A 109 -23.92 -1.39 -1.98
CA GLY A 109 -24.52 -0.73 -0.82
C GLY A 109 -23.59 0.29 -0.15
N ASP A 110 -23.79 0.50 1.15
CA ASP A 110 -22.99 1.47 1.91
C ASP A 110 -21.54 1.00 2.07
N VAL A 111 -20.63 1.92 1.85
CA VAL A 111 -19.19 1.71 2.05
C VAL A 111 -18.79 2.04 3.49
N VAL A 112 -17.60 1.61 3.91
CA VAL A 112 -17.04 1.98 5.21
C VAL A 112 -16.90 3.50 5.29
N PRO A 113 -17.41 4.15 6.35
CA PRO A 113 -17.39 5.61 6.49
C PRO A 113 -15.98 6.17 6.75
N HIS A 114 -15.90 7.52 6.72
CA HIS A 114 -14.71 8.31 7.04
C HIS A 114 -13.57 8.20 5.99
N PHE A 115 -13.93 8.02 4.72
CA PHE A 115 -13.03 8.23 3.60
C PHE A 115 -13.39 9.50 2.84
N SER A 116 -12.38 10.29 2.48
CA SER A 116 -12.51 11.45 1.61
C SER A 116 -11.49 11.38 0.48
N TYR A 117 -11.77 12.08 -0.64
CA TYR A 117 -10.94 11.93 -1.84
C TYR A 117 -10.44 13.30 -2.29
N ALA A 118 -9.12 13.45 -2.31
CA ALA A 118 -8.43 14.62 -2.84
C ALA A 118 -8.13 14.44 -4.33
N LYS A 119 -7.93 15.55 -5.02
CA LYS A 119 -7.39 15.51 -6.39
C LYS A 119 -5.93 15.11 -6.37
N PHE A 120 -5.57 14.13 -7.19
CA PHE A 120 -4.18 13.67 -7.30
C PHE A 120 -3.27 14.79 -7.84
N ASN A 121 -2.07 14.93 -7.26
CA ASN A 121 -1.13 16.00 -7.58
C ASN A 121 -1.59 17.44 -7.22
N ASP A 122 -2.60 17.59 -6.34
CA ASP A 122 -3.09 18.89 -5.84
C ASP A 122 -3.04 18.95 -4.32
N ILE A 123 -2.01 19.60 -3.77
CA ILE A 123 -1.81 19.72 -2.32
C ILE A 123 -2.89 20.57 -1.65
N ASN A 124 -3.49 21.53 -2.36
CA ASN A 124 -4.54 22.37 -1.80
C ASN A 124 -5.84 21.57 -1.62
N SER A 125 -6.12 20.65 -2.54
CA SER A 125 -7.22 19.69 -2.39
C SER A 125 -7.03 18.84 -1.12
N VAL A 126 -5.82 18.36 -0.85
CA VAL A 126 -5.52 17.60 0.39
C VAL A 126 -5.73 18.48 1.61
N LYS A 127 -5.15 19.70 1.65
CA LYS A 127 -5.26 20.62 2.78
C LYS A 127 -6.71 20.95 3.15
N SER A 128 -7.60 21.05 2.16
CA SER A 128 -9.01 21.34 2.39
C SER A 128 -9.80 20.22 3.07
N LEU A 129 -9.26 18.99 3.05
CA LEU A 129 -9.90 17.81 3.63
C LEU A 129 -9.35 17.43 5.02
N ILE A 130 -8.23 18.02 5.43
CA ILE A 130 -7.63 17.74 6.74
C ILE A 130 -8.52 18.25 7.85
N THR A 131 -8.78 17.39 8.82
CA THR A 131 -9.50 17.70 10.06
C THR A 131 -8.72 17.18 11.27
N LYS A 132 -9.15 17.54 12.47
CA LYS A 132 -8.58 16.98 13.70
C LYS A 132 -8.73 15.45 13.83
N ASP A 133 -9.67 14.87 13.07
CA ASP A 133 -9.96 13.43 13.03
C ASP A 133 -9.21 12.71 11.89
N THR A 134 -8.35 13.38 11.14
CA THR A 134 -7.59 12.75 10.06
C THR A 134 -6.49 11.86 10.62
N ALA A 135 -6.63 10.54 10.44
CA ALA A 135 -5.70 9.50 10.87
C ALA A 135 -4.53 9.35 9.90
N ALA A 136 -4.84 9.30 8.60
CA ALA A 136 -3.84 9.00 7.56
C ALA A 136 -4.21 9.63 6.23
N ILE A 137 -3.19 9.76 5.37
CA ILE A 137 -3.33 10.00 3.93
C ILE A 137 -2.77 8.78 3.23
N MET A 138 -3.57 8.17 2.33
CA MET A 138 -3.23 6.94 1.61
C MET A 138 -3.19 7.20 0.12
N LEU A 139 -2.09 6.77 -0.54
CA LEU A 139 -1.92 6.98 -1.98
C LEU A 139 -1.09 5.89 -2.65
N GLU A 140 -1.27 5.77 -3.96
CA GLU A 140 -0.31 5.14 -4.87
C GLU A 140 0.65 6.22 -5.41
N LEU A 141 1.94 5.93 -5.51
CA LEU A 141 2.90 6.85 -6.17
C LEU A 141 2.72 6.87 -7.69
N ILE A 142 2.17 5.81 -8.23
CA ILE A 142 1.73 5.69 -9.62
C ILE A 142 0.36 5.03 -9.61
N GLN A 143 -0.69 5.77 -9.96
CA GLN A 143 -2.04 5.21 -10.09
C GLN A 143 -2.12 4.36 -11.36
N GLY A 144 -1.87 3.06 -11.22
CA GLY A 144 -1.76 2.15 -12.36
C GLY A 144 -3.08 1.84 -13.03
N GLU A 145 -4.15 1.60 -12.24
CA GLU A 145 -5.46 1.15 -12.72
C GLU A 145 -6.23 2.22 -13.52
N SER A 146 -5.97 3.49 -13.28
CA SER A 146 -6.73 4.59 -13.89
C SER A 146 -6.04 5.24 -15.10
N GLY A 147 -4.86 4.77 -15.50
CA GLY A 147 -4.19 5.28 -16.70
C GLY A 147 -2.72 5.68 -16.48
N ILE A 148 -2.07 5.13 -15.46
CA ILE A 148 -0.64 5.34 -15.15
C ILE A 148 -0.33 6.82 -14.87
N HIS A 149 -1.00 7.36 -13.86
CA HIS A 149 -0.75 8.73 -13.40
C HIS A 149 0.37 8.74 -12.37
N VAL A 150 1.49 9.40 -12.71
CA VAL A 150 2.67 9.49 -11.85
C VAL A 150 2.55 10.68 -10.90
N ALA A 151 2.90 10.47 -9.63
CA ALA A 151 2.97 11.55 -8.66
C ALA A 151 4.13 12.51 -8.98
N LYS A 152 3.88 13.81 -8.86
CA LYS A 152 4.93 14.83 -9.00
C LYS A 152 5.80 14.85 -7.75
N SER A 153 7.12 14.90 -7.90
CA SER A 153 8.04 14.92 -6.76
C SER A 153 7.78 16.09 -5.81
N SER A 154 7.43 17.27 -6.34
CA SER A 154 7.06 18.43 -5.52
C SER A 154 5.79 18.20 -4.70
N PHE A 155 4.80 17.47 -5.25
CA PHE A 155 3.58 17.11 -4.53
C PHE A 155 3.88 16.13 -3.39
N ILE A 156 4.64 15.08 -3.66
CA ILE A 156 4.96 14.06 -2.65
C ILE A 156 5.79 14.65 -1.50
N LYS A 157 6.78 15.49 -1.80
CA LYS A 157 7.55 16.18 -0.75
C LYS A 157 6.68 17.08 0.14
N GLN A 158 5.77 17.86 -0.47
CA GLN A 158 4.82 18.68 0.27
C GLN A 158 3.84 17.83 1.08
N LEU A 159 3.38 16.70 0.53
CA LEU A 159 2.48 15.78 1.22
C LEU A 159 3.14 15.16 2.46
N SER A 160 4.36 14.67 2.33
CA SER A 160 5.13 14.11 3.45
C SER A 160 5.35 15.16 4.54
N GLN A 161 5.75 16.38 4.19
CA GLN A 161 5.89 17.48 5.14
C GLN A 161 4.56 17.84 5.83
N LEU A 162 3.46 17.82 5.08
CA LEU A 162 2.12 18.10 5.60
C LEU A 162 1.68 17.03 6.60
N CYS A 163 1.91 15.75 6.29
CA CYS A 163 1.63 14.63 7.18
C CYS A 163 2.39 14.77 8.50
N HIS A 164 3.69 15.01 8.42
CA HIS A 164 4.53 15.20 9.59
C HIS A 164 4.10 16.41 10.46
N ALA A 165 3.75 17.54 9.83
CA ALA A 165 3.34 18.77 10.53
C ALA A 165 2.00 18.64 11.27
N HIS A 166 1.15 17.68 10.92
CA HIS A 166 -0.18 17.48 11.49
C HIS A 166 -0.36 16.15 12.25
N ASP A 167 0.70 15.39 12.48
CA ASP A 167 0.64 14.05 13.09
C ASP A 167 -0.37 13.15 12.36
N ILE A 168 -0.27 13.12 11.02
CA ILE A 168 -1.07 12.31 10.11
C ILE A 168 -0.14 11.25 9.52
N LEU A 169 -0.55 9.98 9.53
CA LEU A 169 0.26 8.91 8.96
C LEU A 169 0.23 8.96 7.42
N LEU A 170 1.38 8.74 6.80
CA LEU A 170 1.52 8.58 5.36
C LEU A 170 1.54 7.09 5.00
N ILE A 171 0.49 6.62 4.31
CA ILE A 171 0.38 5.25 3.81
C ILE A 171 0.67 5.27 2.31
N VAL A 172 1.68 4.52 1.89
CA VAL A 172 1.99 4.34 0.47
C VAL A 172 1.64 2.92 0.04
N ASP A 173 0.69 2.83 -0.89
CA ASP A 173 0.30 1.58 -1.54
C ASP A 173 1.29 1.30 -2.68
N GLU A 174 2.20 0.38 -2.41
CA GLU A 174 3.19 -0.14 -3.35
C GLU A 174 2.87 -1.55 -3.87
N VAL A 175 1.63 -1.99 -3.76
CA VAL A 175 1.16 -3.27 -4.28
C VAL A 175 1.54 -3.44 -5.77
N GLN A 176 1.49 -2.38 -6.55
CA GLN A 176 1.87 -2.41 -7.96
C GLN A 176 3.26 -1.83 -8.25
N THR A 177 3.79 -0.97 -7.40
CA THR A 177 5.03 -0.22 -7.66
C THR A 177 6.25 -0.72 -6.93
N GLY A 178 6.07 -1.56 -5.90
CA GLY A 178 7.14 -2.10 -5.07
C GLY A 178 7.93 -3.25 -5.70
N ILE A 179 8.84 -3.80 -4.94
CA ILE A 179 9.65 -4.98 -5.25
C ILE A 179 10.35 -4.87 -6.60
N GLY A 180 11.01 -3.73 -6.84
CA GLY A 180 11.83 -3.51 -8.03
C GLY A 180 11.07 -3.08 -9.29
N ARG A 181 9.72 -2.95 -9.27
CA ARG A 181 8.92 -2.61 -10.44
C ARG A 181 9.35 -1.31 -11.12
N THR A 182 9.75 -0.30 -10.34
CA THR A 182 10.15 1.01 -10.83
C THR A 182 11.67 1.20 -10.94
N GLY A 183 12.45 0.13 -10.75
CA GLY A 183 13.91 0.14 -10.79
C GLY A 183 14.60 0.39 -9.45
N LYS A 184 13.84 0.69 -8.40
CA LYS A 184 14.28 0.66 -6.99
C LYS A 184 13.48 -0.38 -6.22
N CYS A 185 13.95 -0.78 -5.03
CA CYS A 185 13.23 -1.76 -4.22
C CYS A 185 11.83 -1.27 -3.90
N PHE A 186 11.71 -0.03 -3.47
CA PHE A 186 10.46 0.66 -3.24
C PHE A 186 10.36 1.92 -4.10
N ALA A 187 9.18 2.23 -4.63
CA ALA A 187 8.99 3.40 -5.46
C ALA A 187 9.14 4.70 -4.67
N PHE A 188 8.86 4.72 -3.35
CA PHE A 188 9.05 5.90 -2.52
C PHE A 188 10.53 6.37 -2.46
N GLU A 189 11.48 5.49 -2.71
CA GLU A 189 12.92 5.82 -2.79
C GLU A 189 13.25 6.81 -3.93
N HIS A 190 12.37 6.96 -4.93
CA HIS A 190 12.53 7.98 -5.98
C HIS A 190 12.21 9.40 -5.51
N TYR A 191 11.53 9.52 -4.36
CA TYR A 191 11.00 10.79 -3.85
C TYR A 191 11.74 11.32 -2.61
N ASP A 192 12.70 10.57 -2.09
CA ASP A 192 13.42 10.87 -0.85
C ASP A 192 12.47 11.13 0.32
N ILE A 193 11.48 10.26 0.50
CA ILE A 193 10.54 10.25 1.62
C ILE A 193 10.63 8.91 2.35
N GLU A 194 10.14 8.89 3.59
CA GLU A 194 9.97 7.66 4.37
C GLU A 194 8.52 7.61 4.85
N PRO A 195 7.67 6.77 4.22
CA PRO A 195 6.28 6.60 4.65
C PRO A 195 6.19 5.90 6.00
N ASP A 196 5.12 6.16 6.76
CA ASP A 196 4.86 5.45 8.03
C ASP A 196 4.41 4.01 7.78
N ILE A 197 3.68 3.76 6.70
CA ILE A 197 3.16 2.43 6.32
C ILE A 197 3.36 2.22 4.82
N VAL A 198 3.91 1.07 4.45
CA VAL A 198 4.06 0.64 3.04
C VAL A 198 3.32 -0.67 2.83
N CYS A 199 2.39 -0.71 1.87
CA CYS A 199 1.66 -1.91 1.49
C CYS A 199 2.31 -2.54 0.26
N LEU A 200 2.59 -3.84 0.32
CA LEU A 200 3.30 -4.60 -0.73
C LEU A 200 2.49 -5.83 -1.15
N LEU A 201 2.86 -6.40 -2.30
CA LEU A 201 2.38 -7.72 -2.75
C LEU A 201 3.50 -8.48 -3.48
#